data_27f1ec691fd11e40539651e38b2d358e
#
_entry.id   27f1ec691fd11e40539651e38b2d358e
#
_cell.length_a   1.000
_cell.length_b   1.000
_cell.length_c   1.000
_cell.angle_alpha   90.00
_cell.angle_beta   90.00
_cell.angle_gamma   90.00
#
_symmetry.space_group_name_H-M   'P 1'
#
loop_
_entity.id
_entity.type
_entity.pdbx_description
1 polymer ?
#
loop_
_entity_poly.entity_id
_entity_poly.type
_entity_poly.pdbx_seq_one_letter_code
_entity_poly.pdbx_strand_id
1 'polypeptide(L)'
;MIFSIFMRVVILQICLLLFFHKAYSLELFGYKLYSPIHDFSDQGSFTYNQDQIAGLNLDPNKIINSNNQVANYFLKSTKNGNIYEVEGTNDKLSLSPIECLEMQKKFVVSFEKKNSNFYDVSSQKLEANLQSKSTWDVYLKDEINNKNIIFTFTCDYSFNNRRLSISLSDFQYMEDENQIYEERLQKKMNEEEVKKIDTSGI
;
A
#
# COMPACT_ATOMS: atom_id res chain seq x y z
N MET A 1 25.64 -39.74 28.26
CA MET A 1 24.22 -39.36 28.59
C MET A 1 24.02 -37.85 28.64
N ILE A 2 24.90 -37.09 29.28
CA ILE A 2 24.79 -35.60 29.42
C ILE A 2 24.84 -34.87 28.06
N PHE A 3 25.68 -35.30 27.11
CA PHE A 3 25.83 -34.69 25.78
C PHE A 3 24.55 -34.79 24.91
N SER A 4 23.79 -35.86 25.06
CA SER A 4 22.54 -36.10 24.34
C SER A 4 21.41 -35.18 24.85
N ILE A 5 21.41 -34.83 26.14
CA ILE A 5 20.41 -33.92 26.73
C ILE A 5 20.71 -32.49 26.30
N PHE A 6 21.98 -32.09 26.31
CA PHE A 6 22.40 -30.74 25.89
C PHE A 6 22.03 -30.45 24.41
N MET A 7 22.28 -31.43 23.54
CA MET A 7 21.96 -31.31 22.10
C MET A 7 20.43 -31.21 21.85
N ARG A 8 19.62 -31.91 22.63
CA ARG A 8 18.15 -31.80 22.54
C ARG A 8 17.63 -30.46 23.00
N VAL A 9 18.21 -29.89 24.06
CA VAL A 9 17.82 -28.54 24.55
C VAL A 9 18.20 -27.46 23.56
N VAL A 10 19.39 -27.54 22.93
CA VAL A 10 19.83 -26.58 21.91
C VAL A 10 18.95 -26.68 20.65
N ILE A 11 18.60 -27.87 20.19
CA ILE A 11 17.70 -28.07 19.04
C ILE A 11 16.30 -27.53 19.38
N LEU A 12 15.79 -27.76 20.59
CA LEU A 12 14.51 -27.25 21.03
C LEU A 12 14.48 -25.71 21.07
N GLN A 13 15.58 -25.08 21.55
CA GLN A 13 15.71 -23.62 21.54
C GLN A 13 15.79 -23.04 20.12
N ILE A 14 16.53 -23.68 19.21
CA ILE A 14 16.60 -23.28 17.79
C ILE A 14 15.23 -23.43 17.12
N CYS A 15 14.53 -24.53 17.35
CA CYS A 15 13.18 -24.71 16.85
C CYS A 15 12.22 -23.66 17.44
N LEU A 16 12.27 -23.39 18.75
CA LEU A 16 11.47 -22.31 19.35
C LEU A 16 11.78 -20.95 18.69
N LEU A 17 13.05 -20.59 18.50
CA LEU A 17 13.44 -19.37 17.82
C LEU A 17 12.93 -19.30 16.38
N LEU A 18 12.94 -20.41 15.65
CA LEU A 18 12.40 -20.48 14.28
C LEU A 18 10.86 -20.38 14.24
N PHE A 19 10.16 -20.88 15.28
CA PHE A 19 8.71 -20.74 15.38
C PHE A 19 8.25 -19.34 15.81
N PHE A 20 9.10 -18.56 16.51
CA PHE A 20 8.77 -17.18 16.89
C PHE A 20 9.03 -16.15 15.77
N HIS A 21 9.73 -16.52 14.70
CA HIS A 21 9.77 -15.71 13.47
C HIS A 21 8.52 -15.97 12.62
N LYS A 22 7.32 -15.83 13.19
CA LYS A 22 6.17 -15.49 12.38
C LYS A 22 6.50 -14.12 11.81
N ALA A 23 6.93 -14.09 10.57
CA ALA A 23 7.00 -12.87 9.79
C ALA A 23 5.59 -12.26 9.84
N TYR A 24 5.39 -11.29 10.73
CA TYR A 24 4.16 -10.52 10.76
C TYR A 24 4.11 -9.76 9.45
N SER A 25 3.39 -10.31 8.49
CA SER A 25 3.22 -9.66 7.21
C SER A 25 2.17 -8.59 7.36
N LEU A 26 2.52 -7.38 6.98
CA LEU A 26 1.56 -6.29 6.85
C LEU A 26 0.60 -6.63 5.71
N GLU A 27 -0.69 -6.60 6.03
CA GLU A 27 -1.75 -6.92 5.08
C GLU A 27 -2.89 -5.90 5.16
N LEU A 28 -3.48 -5.65 4.02
CA LEU A 28 -4.71 -4.89 3.86
C LEU A 28 -5.68 -5.68 2.97
N PHE A 29 -6.94 -5.79 3.37
CA PHE A 29 -7.98 -6.55 2.66
C PHE A 29 -7.64 -8.05 2.44
N GLY A 30 -6.69 -8.62 3.21
CA GLY A 30 -6.22 -10.00 3.05
C GLY A 30 -5.02 -10.14 2.11
N TYR A 31 -4.54 -9.06 1.52
CA TYR A 31 -3.36 -9.03 0.65
C TYR A 31 -2.14 -8.52 1.40
N LYS A 32 -1.03 -9.24 1.25
CA LYS A 32 0.22 -8.97 1.96
C LYS A 32 1.19 -8.22 1.05
N LEU A 33 1.86 -7.20 1.60
CA LEU A 33 3.00 -6.59 0.90
C LEU A 33 4.09 -7.65 0.64
N TYR A 34 4.80 -7.47 -0.44
CA TYR A 34 5.91 -8.31 -0.92
C TYR A 34 5.51 -9.74 -1.38
N SER A 35 4.22 -10.10 -1.36
CA SER A 35 3.76 -11.34 -1.97
C SER A 35 3.83 -11.26 -3.49
N PRO A 36 4.07 -12.39 -4.21
CA PRO A 36 4.01 -12.42 -5.65
C PRO A 36 2.58 -12.10 -6.14
N ILE A 37 2.44 -11.14 -7.05
CA ILE A 37 1.13 -10.71 -7.57
C ILE A 37 0.44 -11.83 -8.37
N HIS A 38 1.23 -12.74 -8.96
CA HIS A 38 0.72 -13.89 -9.69
C HIS A 38 -0.08 -14.89 -8.84
N ASP A 39 0.15 -14.91 -7.52
CA ASP A 39 -0.60 -15.77 -6.59
C ASP A 39 -2.09 -15.40 -6.54
N PHE A 40 -2.45 -14.22 -7.07
CA PHE A 40 -3.80 -13.68 -7.06
C PHE A 40 -4.39 -13.54 -8.48
N SER A 41 -3.79 -14.17 -9.47
CA SER A 41 -4.16 -14.03 -10.89
C SER A 41 -5.60 -14.43 -11.23
N ASP A 42 -6.20 -15.31 -10.45
CA ASP A 42 -7.60 -15.74 -10.58
C ASP A 42 -8.60 -14.77 -9.96
N GLN A 43 -8.13 -13.76 -9.23
CA GLN A 43 -8.95 -12.83 -8.47
C GLN A 43 -9.24 -11.52 -9.21
N GLY A 44 -8.70 -11.32 -10.41
CA GLY A 44 -8.89 -10.07 -11.13
C GLY A 44 -8.27 -10.03 -12.52
N SER A 45 -8.02 -8.81 -13.01
CA SER A 45 -7.44 -8.56 -14.32
C SER A 45 -6.14 -7.78 -14.19
N PHE A 46 -5.06 -8.29 -14.79
CA PHE A 46 -3.77 -7.61 -14.80
C PHE A 46 -3.82 -6.30 -15.58
N THR A 47 -3.10 -5.30 -15.06
CA THR A 47 -2.75 -4.07 -15.76
C THR A 47 -1.28 -4.10 -16.14
N TYR A 48 -0.95 -3.54 -17.31
CA TYR A 48 0.39 -3.59 -17.88
C TYR A 48 0.92 -2.19 -18.14
N ASN A 49 2.23 -2.04 -17.95
CA ASN A 49 2.98 -0.86 -18.38
C ASN A 49 4.19 -1.34 -19.17
N GLN A 50 4.22 -1.04 -20.50
CA GLN A 50 5.30 -1.47 -21.40
C GLN A 50 5.61 -2.98 -21.29
N ASP A 51 4.57 -3.81 -21.44
CA ASP A 51 4.63 -5.29 -21.38
C ASP A 51 5.03 -5.89 -20.00
N GLN A 52 5.18 -5.06 -18.97
CA GLN A 52 5.39 -5.52 -17.61
C GLN A 52 4.09 -5.41 -16.80
N ILE A 53 3.87 -6.36 -15.89
CA ILE A 53 2.72 -6.29 -14.98
C ILE A 53 2.95 -5.09 -14.06
N ALA A 54 2.04 -4.10 -14.15
CA ALA A 54 2.03 -2.93 -13.28
C ALA A 54 1.16 -3.16 -12.03
N GLY A 55 0.15 -4.04 -12.15
CA GLY A 55 -0.76 -4.32 -11.05
C GLY A 55 -1.88 -5.27 -11.43
N LEU A 56 -2.83 -5.44 -10.51
CA LEU A 56 -4.01 -6.27 -10.65
C LEU A 56 -5.24 -5.51 -10.15
N ASN A 57 -6.23 -5.32 -11.02
CA ASN A 57 -7.56 -4.88 -10.63
C ASN A 57 -8.34 -6.09 -10.12
N LEU A 58 -8.71 -6.09 -8.86
CA LEU A 58 -9.38 -7.22 -8.22
C LEU A 58 -10.89 -7.19 -8.47
N ASP A 59 -11.48 -8.36 -8.61
CA ASP A 59 -12.93 -8.51 -8.60
C ASP A 59 -13.46 -8.35 -7.16
N PRO A 60 -14.30 -7.34 -6.87
CA PRO A 60 -14.81 -7.11 -5.51
C PRO A 60 -15.51 -8.31 -4.88
N ASN A 61 -16.08 -9.21 -5.69
CA ASN A 61 -16.78 -10.42 -5.22
C ASN A 61 -15.83 -11.52 -4.74
N LYS A 62 -14.53 -11.40 -5.04
CA LYS A 62 -13.50 -12.37 -4.67
C LYS A 62 -12.62 -11.92 -3.51
N ILE A 63 -12.84 -10.71 -2.99
CA ILE A 63 -12.04 -10.16 -1.89
C ILE A 63 -12.38 -10.87 -0.58
N ILE A 64 -11.37 -11.43 0.08
CA ILE A 64 -11.52 -12.21 1.32
C ILE A 64 -12.02 -11.33 2.48
N ASN A 65 -11.42 -10.15 2.64
CA ASN A 65 -11.73 -9.19 3.70
C ASN A 65 -12.25 -7.89 3.09
N SER A 66 -13.33 -7.99 2.29
CA SER A 66 -13.95 -6.83 1.66
C SER A 66 -14.55 -5.87 2.69
N ASN A 67 -14.44 -4.57 2.39
CA ASN A 67 -15.14 -3.52 3.14
C ASN A 67 -16.29 -3.00 2.28
N ASN A 68 -17.51 -3.00 2.81
CA ASN A 68 -18.71 -2.57 2.09
C ASN A 68 -18.69 -1.09 1.65
N GLN A 69 -17.77 -0.29 2.15
CA GLN A 69 -17.56 1.10 1.74
C GLN A 69 -16.50 1.24 0.64
N VAL A 70 -15.80 0.16 0.27
CA VAL A 70 -14.81 0.11 -0.80
C VAL A 70 -15.43 -0.56 -2.02
N ALA A 71 -15.36 0.11 -3.17
CA ALA A 71 -15.95 -0.38 -4.43
C ALA A 71 -14.92 -1.03 -5.36
N ASN A 72 -13.68 -0.53 -5.35
CA ASN A 72 -12.61 -1.00 -6.22
C ASN A 72 -11.38 -1.35 -5.40
N TYR A 73 -10.66 -2.39 -5.81
CA TYR A 73 -9.46 -2.87 -5.14
C TYR A 73 -8.34 -3.07 -6.15
N PHE A 74 -7.14 -2.62 -5.79
CA PHE A 74 -5.97 -2.65 -6.66
C PHE A 74 -4.76 -3.19 -5.90
N LEU A 75 -3.98 -4.03 -6.58
CA LEU A 75 -2.63 -4.39 -6.16
C LEU A 75 -1.67 -3.76 -7.16
N LYS A 76 -0.64 -3.05 -6.68
CA LYS A 76 0.44 -2.56 -7.53
C LYS A 76 1.69 -3.40 -7.29
N SER A 77 2.41 -3.71 -8.35
CA SER A 77 3.58 -4.57 -8.27
C SER A 77 4.84 -3.89 -8.78
N THR A 78 5.95 -4.30 -8.20
CA THR A 78 7.29 -3.99 -8.70
C THR A 78 7.54 -4.68 -10.03
N LYS A 79 8.61 -4.31 -10.72
CA LYS A 79 9.07 -4.99 -11.96
C LYS A 79 9.32 -6.50 -11.75
N ASN A 80 9.63 -6.92 -10.53
CA ASN A 80 9.83 -8.32 -10.17
C ASN A 80 8.53 -9.04 -9.82
N GLY A 81 7.38 -8.38 -9.95
CA GLY A 81 6.07 -8.96 -9.70
C GLY A 81 5.69 -9.06 -8.22
N ASN A 82 6.39 -8.40 -7.31
CA ASN A 82 6.04 -8.37 -5.89
C ASN A 82 5.12 -7.18 -5.60
N ILE A 83 4.10 -7.38 -4.79
CA ILE A 83 3.16 -6.34 -4.38
C ILE A 83 3.89 -5.33 -3.49
N TYR A 84 3.87 -4.05 -3.89
CA TYR A 84 4.38 -2.95 -3.06
C TYR A 84 3.27 -2.03 -2.53
N GLU A 85 2.06 -2.13 -3.10
CA GLU A 85 0.92 -1.36 -2.65
C GLU A 85 -0.37 -2.17 -2.79
N VAL A 86 -1.21 -2.07 -1.76
CA VAL A 86 -2.60 -2.57 -1.74
C VAL A 86 -3.50 -1.36 -1.54
N GLU A 87 -4.43 -1.13 -2.45
CA GLU A 87 -5.34 0.03 -2.40
C GLU A 87 -6.80 -0.41 -2.55
N GLY A 88 -7.67 0.27 -1.78
CA GLY A 88 -9.11 0.19 -1.94
C GLY A 88 -9.70 1.59 -2.11
N THR A 89 -10.59 1.78 -3.10
CA THR A 89 -11.20 3.08 -3.38
C THR A 89 -12.72 3.00 -3.52
N ASN A 90 -13.38 4.13 -3.30
CA ASN A 90 -14.78 4.34 -3.66
C ASN A 90 -14.98 5.79 -4.10
N ASP A 91 -15.22 5.99 -5.39
CA ASP A 91 -15.43 7.32 -5.98
C ASP A 91 -16.90 7.78 -5.90
N LYS A 92 -17.79 6.97 -5.32
CA LYS A 92 -19.22 7.27 -5.14
C LYS A 92 -19.63 7.00 -3.70
N LEU A 93 -18.85 7.51 -2.76
CA LEU A 93 -19.07 7.28 -1.34
C LEU A 93 -20.44 7.80 -0.89
N SER A 94 -21.25 6.93 -0.26
CA SER A 94 -22.56 7.29 0.27
C SER A 94 -22.52 7.92 1.66
N LEU A 95 -21.39 7.76 2.37
CA LEU A 95 -21.21 8.31 3.72
C LEU A 95 -21.19 9.84 3.70
N SER A 96 -21.71 10.44 4.73
CA SER A 96 -21.50 11.86 5.03
C SER A 96 -20.03 12.12 5.45
N PRO A 97 -19.55 13.37 5.40
CA PRO A 97 -18.20 13.70 5.87
C PRO A 97 -17.91 13.22 7.30
N ILE A 98 -18.88 13.38 8.21
CA ILE A 98 -18.73 12.97 9.62
C ILE A 98 -18.59 11.45 9.74
N GLU A 99 -19.43 10.69 9.05
CA GLU A 99 -19.37 9.22 9.07
C GLU A 99 -18.05 8.69 8.49
N CYS A 100 -17.53 9.33 7.42
CA CYS A 100 -16.24 8.96 6.86
C CYS A 100 -15.09 9.24 7.84
N LEU A 101 -15.10 10.39 8.52
CA LEU A 101 -14.10 10.74 9.54
C LEU A 101 -14.14 9.80 10.75
N GLU A 102 -15.32 9.40 11.19
CA GLU A 102 -15.46 8.40 12.26
C GLU A 102 -14.93 7.03 11.85
N MET A 103 -15.21 6.62 10.62
CA MET A 103 -14.67 5.40 10.04
C MET A 103 -13.14 5.47 9.92
N GLN A 104 -12.60 6.57 9.38
CA GLN A 104 -11.17 6.84 9.31
C GLN A 104 -10.50 6.66 10.69
N LYS A 105 -11.04 7.32 11.72
CA LYS A 105 -10.51 7.23 13.09
C LYS A 105 -10.51 5.79 13.60
N LYS A 106 -11.60 5.04 13.41
CA LYS A 106 -11.70 3.63 13.86
C LYS A 106 -10.66 2.74 13.16
N PHE A 107 -10.50 2.91 11.85
CA PHE A 107 -9.53 2.14 11.06
C PHE A 107 -8.11 2.43 11.48
N VAL A 108 -7.74 3.71 11.54
CA VAL A 108 -6.38 4.15 11.91
C VAL A 108 -6.01 3.64 13.30
N VAL A 109 -6.84 3.89 14.32
CA VAL A 109 -6.58 3.44 15.69
C VAL A 109 -6.46 1.91 15.79
N SER A 110 -7.32 1.18 15.05
CA SER A 110 -7.24 -0.29 15.01
C SER A 110 -5.95 -0.77 14.35
N PHE A 111 -5.54 -0.11 13.25
CA PHE A 111 -4.33 -0.43 12.53
C PHE A 111 -3.07 -0.15 13.37
N GLU A 112 -2.98 1.01 14.00
CA GLU A 112 -1.90 1.37 14.92
C GLU A 112 -1.78 0.36 16.07
N LYS A 113 -2.89 0.07 16.75
CA LYS A 113 -2.93 -0.89 17.86
C LYS A 113 -2.48 -2.29 17.45
N LYS A 114 -2.88 -2.74 16.25
CA LYS A 114 -2.49 -4.06 15.71
C LYS A 114 -0.99 -4.14 15.47
N ASN A 115 -0.38 -3.05 15.04
CA ASN A 115 0.99 -3.04 14.52
C ASN A 115 2.04 -2.49 15.51
N SER A 116 1.64 -1.72 16.54
CA SER A 116 2.55 -1.09 17.52
C SER A 116 3.44 -2.06 18.32
N ASN A 117 3.09 -3.34 18.38
CA ASN A 117 3.92 -4.36 19.05
C ASN A 117 5.07 -4.88 18.16
N PHE A 118 5.08 -4.56 16.87
CA PHE A 118 5.99 -5.15 15.88
C PHE A 118 6.78 -4.10 15.11
N TYR A 119 6.29 -2.87 15.07
CA TYR A 119 6.85 -1.76 14.30
C TYR A 119 6.95 -0.52 15.19
N ASP A 120 7.89 0.34 14.87
CA ASP A 120 7.85 1.71 15.35
C ASP A 120 6.77 2.46 14.56
N VAL A 121 5.74 2.92 15.28
CA VAL A 121 4.52 3.49 14.69
C VAL A 121 4.44 4.97 15.02
N SER A 122 4.33 5.79 13.98
CA SER A 122 3.99 7.21 14.10
C SER A 122 2.84 7.55 13.18
N SER A 123 2.03 8.55 13.51
CA SER A 123 0.92 8.94 12.66
C SER A 123 0.80 10.44 12.50
N GLN A 124 0.29 10.87 11.34
CA GLN A 124 0.03 12.26 11.02
C GLN A 124 -1.34 12.40 10.38
N LYS A 125 -2.16 13.30 10.91
CA LYS A 125 -3.43 13.69 10.32
C LYS A 125 -3.28 15.01 9.59
N LEU A 126 -3.61 15.03 8.31
CA LEU A 126 -3.61 16.21 7.46
C LEU A 126 -5.08 16.58 7.15
N GLU A 127 -5.48 17.75 7.56
CA GLU A 127 -6.80 18.32 7.23
C GLU A 127 -6.59 19.47 6.24
N ALA A 128 -7.06 19.28 5.00
CA ALA A 128 -7.09 20.39 4.04
C ALA A 128 -8.24 21.34 4.38
N ASN A 129 -8.04 22.62 4.09
CA ASN A 129 -8.95 23.70 4.42
C ASN A 129 -10.43 23.37 4.19
N LEU A 130 -11.26 23.64 5.21
CA LEU A 130 -12.72 23.63 5.16
C LEU A 130 -13.39 22.25 5.01
N GLN A 131 -12.98 21.26 5.77
CA GLN A 131 -13.72 19.98 5.90
C GLN A 131 -13.90 19.18 4.58
N SER A 132 -13.21 19.57 3.50
CA SER A 132 -13.37 18.93 2.20
C SER A 132 -12.52 17.67 2.02
N LYS A 133 -11.39 17.59 2.71
CA LYS A 133 -10.47 16.45 2.63
C LYS A 133 -9.78 16.20 3.95
N SER A 134 -9.76 14.95 4.39
CA SER A 134 -8.97 14.49 5.53
C SER A 134 -8.14 13.29 5.10
N THR A 135 -6.84 13.36 5.30
CA THR A 135 -5.92 12.24 5.10
C THR A 135 -5.25 11.93 6.44
N TRP A 136 -5.19 10.65 6.79
CA TRP A 136 -4.49 10.19 7.98
C TRP A 136 -3.48 9.14 7.56
N ASP A 137 -2.21 9.45 7.76
CA ASP A 137 -1.08 8.61 7.43
C ASP A 137 -0.52 7.98 8.70
N VAL A 138 -0.30 6.66 8.66
CA VAL A 138 0.38 5.90 9.70
C VAL A 138 1.65 5.33 9.12
N TYR A 139 2.77 5.77 9.66
CA TYR A 139 4.11 5.33 9.25
C TYR A 139 4.55 4.17 10.14
N LEU A 140 5.04 3.11 9.53
CA LEU A 140 5.53 1.92 10.18
C LEU A 140 6.98 1.71 9.73
N LYS A 141 7.89 1.71 10.68
CA LYS A 141 9.30 1.41 10.42
C LYS A 141 9.58 -0.04 10.78
N ASP A 142 9.95 -0.82 9.79
CA ASP A 142 10.49 -2.18 9.97
C ASP A 142 12.00 -2.08 10.07
N GLU A 143 12.53 -2.05 11.29
CA GLU A 143 13.96 -1.92 11.54
C GLU A 143 14.76 -3.15 11.09
N ILE A 144 14.13 -4.33 11.08
CA ILE A 144 14.78 -5.60 10.71
C ILE A 144 15.05 -5.62 9.20
N ASN A 145 14.05 -5.22 8.40
CA ASN A 145 14.14 -5.26 6.94
C ASN A 145 14.49 -3.88 6.34
N ASN A 146 14.71 -2.86 7.18
CA ASN A 146 14.95 -1.47 6.76
C ASN A 146 13.89 -0.96 5.79
N LYS A 147 12.61 -1.20 6.10
CA LYS A 147 11.45 -0.81 5.28
C LYS A 147 10.66 0.28 5.98
N ASN A 148 10.26 1.27 5.20
CA ASN A 148 9.31 2.30 5.62
C ASN A 148 7.98 2.04 4.92
N ILE A 149 6.96 1.74 5.69
CA ILE A 149 5.63 1.40 5.18
C ILE A 149 4.67 2.49 5.62
N ILE A 150 3.80 2.88 4.74
CA ILE A 150 2.75 3.85 5.01
C ILE A 150 1.37 3.20 4.83
N PHE A 151 0.53 3.38 5.82
CA PHE A 151 -0.91 3.14 5.70
C PHE A 151 -1.59 4.50 5.62
N THR A 152 -2.37 4.73 4.57
CA THR A 152 -3.08 5.98 4.32
C THR A 152 -4.57 5.75 4.27
N PHE A 153 -5.34 6.59 4.97
CA PHE A 153 -6.79 6.63 4.87
C PHE A 153 -7.24 8.05 4.52
N THR A 154 -7.90 8.21 3.38
CA THR A 154 -8.38 9.51 2.88
C THR A 154 -9.89 9.53 2.74
N CYS A 155 -10.52 10.57 3.30
CA CYS A 155 -11.88 11.00 3.00
C CYS A 155 -11.81 12.29 2.17
N ASP A 156 -12.33 12.32 0.96
CA ASP A 156 -12.32 13.47 0.07
C ASP A 156 -13.74 13.85 -0.36
N TYR A 157 -14.15 15.08 -0.02
CA TYR A 157 -15.45 15.67 -0.34
C TYR A 157 -15.29 16.99 -1.14
N SER A 158 -14.12 17.19 -1.77
CA SER A 158 -13.83 18.39 -2.55
C SER A 158 -14.60 18.40 -3.87
N PHE A 159 -15.09 19.57 -4.29
CA PHE A 159 -15.67 19.82 -5.61
C PHE A 159 -16.68 18.80 -6.11
N ASN A 160 -17.64 18.38 -5.28
CA ASN A 160 -18.61 17.30 -5.56
C ASN A 160 -18.02 15.89 -5.66
N ASN A 161 -16.75 15.70 -5.41
CA ASN A 161 -16.18 14.38 -5.23
C ASN A 161 -16.59 13.83 -3.86
N ARG A 162 -16.98 12.57 -3.84
CA ARG A 162 -17.20 11.80 -2.60
C ARG A 162 -16.37 10.54 -2.71
N ARG A 163 -15.10 10.69 -2.36
CA ARG A 163 -14.12 9.62 -2.53
C ARG A 163 -13.58 9.14 -1.20
N LEU A 164 -13.47 7.83 -1.08
CA LEU A 164 -12.71 7.13 -0.07
C LEU A 164 -11.50 6.50 -0.73
N SER A 165 -10.33 6.57 -0.08
CA SER A 165 -9.17 5.77 -0.43
C SER A 165 -8.51 5.24 0.83
N ILE A 166 -8.17 3.95 0.82
CA ILE A 166 -7.43 3.27 1.88
C ILE A 166 -6.28 2.53 1.20
N SER A 167 -5.05 2.79 1.60
CA SER A 167 -3.88 2.11 1.03
C SER A 167 -2.87 1.69 2.08
N LEU A 168 -2.09 0.67 1.71
CA LEU A 168 -0.92 0.18 2.43
C LEU A 168 0.21 0.03 1.43
N SER A 169 1.31 0.77 1.59
CA SER A 169 2.38 0.85 0.59
C SER A 169 3.77 0.80 1.22
N ASP A 170 4.74 0.26 0.49
CA ASP A 170 6.17 0.51 0.75
C ASP A 170 6.49 1.94 0.31
N PHE A 171 6.74 2.82 1.28
CA PHE A 171 6.94 4.25 1.04
C PHE A 171 8.16 4.53 0.16
N GLN A 172 9.27 3.82 0.38
CA GLN A 172 10.50 3.98 -0.40
C GLN A 172 10.26 3.63 -1.88
N TYR A 173 9.57 2.52 -2.12
CA TYR A 173 9.27 2.10 -3.48
C TYR A 173 8.34 3.09 -4.19
N MET A 174 7.38 3.64 -3.47
CA MET A 174 6.46 4.65 -4.01
C MET A 174 7.21 5.95 -4.37
N GLU A 175 8.18 6.39 -3.56
CA GLU A 175 9.01 7.56 -3.87
C GLU A 175 9.88 7.32 -5.10
N ASP A 176 10.54 6.15 -5.20
CA ASP A 176 11.37 5.77 -6.35
C ASP A 176 10.55 5.75 -7.65
N GLU A 177 9.33 5.18 -7.63
CA GLU A 177 8.44 5.17 -8.81
C GLU A 177 7.96 6.59 -9.20
N ASN A 178 7.66 7.45 -8.23
CA ASN A 178 7.29 8.84 -8.48
C ASN A 178 8.45 9.61 -9.11
N GLN A 179 9.66 9.44 -8.61
CA GLN A 179 10.86 10.08 -9.19
C GLN A 179 11.07 9.63 -10.64
N ILE A 180 10.98 8.34 -10.93
CA ILE A 180 11.09 7.80 -12.29
C ILE A 180 9.99 8.37 -13.20
N TYR A 181 8.77 8.55 -12.70
CA TYR A 181 7.68 9.15 -13.45
C TYR A 181 7.96 10.62 -13.80
N GLU A 182 8.41 11.42 -12.84
CA GLU A 182 8.76 12.83 -13.04
C GLU A 182 9.92 12.99 -14.05
N GLU A 183 10.96 12.17 -13.96
CA GLU A 183 12.07 12.16 -14.91
C GLU A 183 11.61 11.86 -16.33
N ARG A 184 10.69 10.90 -16.51
CA ARG A 184 10.10 10.57 -17.82
C ARG A 184 9.23 11.70 -18.36
N LEU A 185 8.45 12.35 -17.51
CA LEU A 185 7.62 13.49 -17.89
C LEU A 185 8.49 14.64 -18.37
N GLN A 186 9.53 14.98 -17.61
CA GLN A 186 10.47 16.03 -17.99
C GLN A 186 11.16 15.74 -19.33
N LYS A 187 11.57 14.48 -19.55
CA LYS A 187 12.16 14.07 -20.84
C LYS A 187 11.20 14.26 -21.99
N LYS A 188 9.92 13.87 -21.86
CA LYS A 188 8.91 14.07 -22.90
C LYS A 188 8.68 15.55 -23.20
N MET A 189 8.60 16.40 -22.18
CA MET A 189 8.44 17.85 -22.35
C MET A 189 9.61 18.44 -23.13
N ASN A 190 10.83 18.06 -22.81
CA ASN A 190 12.02 18.52 -23.52
C ASN A 190 12.04 18.05 -25.00
N GLU A 191 11.63 16.80 -25.27
CA GLU A 191 11.50 16.28 -26.64
C GLU A 191 10.43 17.01 -27.47
N GLU A 192 9.33 17.43 -26.85
CA GLU A 192 8.28 18.22 -27.51
C GLU A 192 8.73 19.66 -27.76
N GLU A 193 9.47 20.28 -26.86
CA GLU A 193 10.05 21.61 -27.08
C GLU A 193 11.05 21.62 -28.23
N VAL A 194 11.95 20.64 -28.30
CA VAL A 194 12.90 20.48 -29.40
C VAL A 194 12.17 20.32 -30.75
N LYS A 195 11.11 19.52 -30.80
CA LYS A 195 10.31 19.36 -32.01
C LYS A 195 9.63 20.67 -32.46
N LYS A 196 9.15 21.49 -31.53
CA LYS A 196 8.55 22.79 -31.82
C LYS A 196 9.56 23.78 -32.41
N ILE A 197 10.79 23.77 -31.92
CA ILE A 197 11.87 24.62 -32.40
C ILE A 197 12.25 24.21 -33.86
N ASP A 198 12.38 22.93 -34.13
CA ASP A 198 12.71 22.41 -35.47
C ASP A 198 11.62 22.71 -36.52
N THR A 199 10.35 22.79 -36.14
CA THR A 199 9.24 23.12 -37.07
C THR A 199 9.01 24.60 -37.24
N SER A 200 9.57 25.47 -36.37
CA SER A 200 9.44 26.94 -36.45
C SER A 200 10.55 27.59 -37.30
N GLY A 201 11.52 26.82 -37.75
CA GLY A 201 12.70 27.27 -38.49
C GLY A 201 12.65 27.09 -40.02
N ILE A 202 11.45 26.81 -40.62
CA ILE A 202 11.23 26.75 -42.07
C ILE A 202 10.37 27.91 -42.53
#